data_34b4212f315bea71f73cc7095b69d131
#
_entry.id   34b4212f315bea71f73cc7095b69d131
#
_cell.length_a   1.000
_cell.length_b   1.000
_cell.length_c   1.000
_cell.angle_alpha   90.00
_cell.angle_beta   90.00
_cell.angle_gamma   90.00
#
_symmetry.space_group_name_H-M   'P 1'
#
loop_
_entity.id
_entity.type
_entity.pdbx_description
1 polymer ?
#
loop_
_entity_poly.entity_id
_entity_poly.type
_entity_poly.pdbx_seq_one_letter_code
_entity_poly.pdbx_strand_id
1 'polypeptide(L)'
;MAEATSVPVLFVRDPIVLPGMVVPIALDDAARVAVDAAQASESGTLLIAPRLDDRYPTHGVLASIVQVGRIPGGGAAAVVRGERRAHIGSGTTGPGAALWVVVDELPEAELTDETKTLAAEYKKLVLALLQRREAWQLVDAVNQLSDPSALADTAGYASYLTDVQKRDLLETENVDTRLRALIDWTAEHLAEVEVSDKISQDVREGMEKTQKEFLLRQQLNAIRKELGELGPDGGEDSDDYRSRIEAADLPEKVREAALREVGKLERSSEQSPEGGWIRTWLDTVLDLPWNVTTEDSTDLTAAREILDADHHGLDDVKDRIVEYLAVRARRAQRGLQVVGGRGSGAVMVLAGPPGVGK
;
A
#
# COMPACT_ATOMS: atom_id res chain seq x y z
N MET A 1 -1.52 -51.46 28.04
CA MET A 1 -2.75 -50.80 27.55
C MET A 1 -2.85 -49.53 28.38
N ALA A 2 -2.69 -48.35 27.77
CA ALA A 2 -2.93 -47.11 28.46
C ALA A 2 -4.40 -47.08 28.92
N GLU A 3 -4.66 -46.73 30.16
CA GLU A 3 -6.02 -46.52 30.63
C GLU A 3 -6.61 -45.34 29.86
N ALA A 4 -7.71 -45.63 29.16
CA ALA A 4 -8.44 -44.60 28.42
C ALA A 4 -8.98 -43.57 29.44
N THR A 5 -8.41 -42.40 29.44
CA THR A 5 -8.78 -41.33 30.39
C THR A 5 -9.96 -40.54 29.82
N SER A 6 -11.02 -40.38 30.61
CA SER A 6 -12.21 -39.60 30.23
C SER A 6 -12.11 -38.19 30.83
N VAL A 7 -12.18 -37.16 30.00
CA VAL A 7 -12.07 -35.78 30.41
C VAL A 7 -13.18 -34.90 29.81
N PRO A 8 -13.60 -33.83 30.52
CA PRO A 8 -14.49 -32.84 29.91
C PRO A 8 -13.77 -32.07 28.79
N VAL A 9 -14.47 -31.76 27.71
CA VAL A 9 -13.95 -31.06 26.54
C VAL A 9 -14.56 -29.69 26.39
N LEU A 10 -13.69 -28.71 26.06
CA LEU A 10 -14.08 -27.37 25.68
C LEU A 10 -13.60 -27.05 24.26
N PHE A 11 -14.54 -26.71 23.39
CA PHE A 11 -14.24 -26.29 22.02
C PHE A 11 -14.07 -24.76 21.98
N VAL A 12 -12.87 -24.31 21.59
CA VAL A 12 -12.49 -22.87 21.54
C VAL A 12 -12.21 -22.47 20.10
N ARG A 13 -12.70 -21.32 19.66
CA ARG A 13 -12.39 -20.80 18.31
C ARG A 13 -11.04 -20.10 18.28
N ASP A 14 -10.76 -19.29 19.29
CA ASP A 14 -9.55 -18.47 19.42
C ASP A 14 -9.27 -18.24 20.93
N PRO A 15 -8.02 -18.43 21.37
CA PRO A 15 -6.82 -18.87 20.62
C PRO A 15 -6.74 -20.38 20.39
N ILE A 16 -6.00 -20.79 19.34
CA ILE A 16 -5.58 -22.19 19.20
C ILE A 16 -4.52 -22.48 20.25
N VAL A 17 -4.84 -23.36 21.19
CA VAL A 17 -3.96 -23.67 22.34
C VAL A 17 -3.00 -24.80 21.96
N LEU A 18 -1.71 -24.57 22.17
CA LEU A 18 -0.66 -25.60 22.05
C LEU A 18 -0.12 -25.93 23.45
N PRO A 19 0.55 -27.09 23.64
CA PRO A 19 1.21 -27.42 24.90
C PRO A 19 2.17 -26.33 25.36
N GLY A 20 2.26 -26.11 26.67
CA GLY A 20 3.07 -25.06 27.27
C GLY A 20 2.44 -23.65 27.28
N MET A 21 1.38 -23.41 26.51
CA MET A 21 0.71 -22.11 26.49
C MET A 21 -0.11 -21.89 27.76
N VAL A 22 -0.04 -20.64 28.25
CA VAL A 22 -0.91 -20.15 29.33
C VAL A 22 -1.78 -19.04 28.76
N VAL A 23 -3.09 -19.31 28.69
CA VAL A 23 -4.02 -18.41 28.01
C VAL A 23 -5.29 -18.18 28.82
N PRO A 24 -5.84 -16.96 28.83
CA PRO A 24 -7.16 -16.68 29.39
C PRO A 24 -8.23 -17.11 28.38
N ILE A 25 -9.23 -17.87 28.83
CA ILE A 25 -10.39 -18.26 28.06
C ILE A 25 -11.63 -17.61 28.68
N ALA A 26 -12.43 -16.91 27.85
CA ALA A 26 -13.69 -16.35 28.29
C ALA A 26 -14.68 -17.47 28.69
N LEU A 27 -15.32 -17.35 29.84
CA LEU A 27 -16.28 -18.30 30.34
C LEU A 27 -17.68 -17.95 29.84
N ASP A 28 -18.02 -18.38 28.64
CA ASP A 28 -19.41 -18.51 28.21
C ASP A 28 -20.08 -19.71 28.96
N ASP A 29 -21.35 -19.96 28.70
CA ASP A 29 -22.08 -21.02 29.40
C ASP A 29 -21.46 -22.41 29.18
N ALA A 30 -20.99 -22.69 27.97
CA ALA A 30 -20.35 -23.96 27.64
C ALA A 30 -18.98 -24.12 28.32
N ALA A 31 -18.16 -23.05 28.28
CA ALA A 31 -16.85 -23.02 28.91
C ALA A 31 -16.96 -23.15 30.44
N ARG A 32 -17.94 -22.50 31.05
CA ARG A 32 -18.20 -22.58 32.49
C ARG A 32 -18.54 -24.03 32.90
N VAL A 33 -19.45 -24.65 32.18
CA VAL A 33 -19.84 -26.04 32.46
C VAL A 33 -18.67 -27.01 32.34
N ALA A 34 -17.82 -26.81 31.33
CA ALA A 34 -16.64 -27.68 31.13
C ALA A 34 -15.58 -27.44 32.23
N VAL A 35 -15.34 -26.18 32.60
CA VAL A 35 -14.40 -25.83 33.70
C VAL A 35 -14.88 -26.35 35.04
N ASP A 36 -16.18 -26.19 35.36
CA ASP A 36 -16.76 -26.70 36.61
C ASP A 36 -16.68 -28.24 36.68
N ALA A 37 -16.93 -28.93 35.55
CA ALA A 37 -16.79 -30.37 35.48
C ALA A 37 -15.33 -30.84 35.64
N ALA A 38 -14.37 -30.12 35.08
CA ALA A 38 -12.95 -30.40 35.26
C ALA A 38 -12.52 -30.21 36.74
N GLN A 39 -12.97 -29.14 37.39
CA GLN A 39 -12.66 -28.88 38.78
C GLN A 39 -13.30 -29.89 39.73
N ALA A 40 -14.44 -30.48 39.36
CA ALA A 40 -15.11 -31.52 40.12
C ALA A 40 -14.55 -32.93 39.86
N SER A 41 -13.73 -33.09 38.81
CA SER A 41 -13.09 -34.37 38.49
C SER A 41 -11.83 -34.61 39.33
N GLU A 42 -11.46 -35.85 39.57
CA GLU A 42 -10.26 -36.21 40.33
C GLU A 42 -8.96 -35.75 39.64
N SER A 43 -8.94 -35.67 38.29
CA SER A 43 -7.77 -35.27 37.52
C SER A 43 -7.61 -33.72 37.48
N GLY A 44 -8.66 -32.94 37.69
CA GLY A 44 -8.63 -31.50 37.50
C GLY A 44 -8.29 -31.03 36.08
N THR A 45 -8.37 -31.95 35.11
CA THR A 45 -7.90 -31.74 33.75
C THR A 45 -9.06 -31.50 32.79
N LEU A 46 -8.86 -30.58 31.87
CA LEU A 46 -9.79 -30.17 30.82
C LEU A 46 -9.13 -30.42 29.46
N LEU A 47 -9.85 -30.98 28.49
CA LEU A 47 -9.37 -31.01 27.11
C LEU A 47 -9.81 -29.75 26.40
N ILE A 48 -8.85 -29.01 25.85
CA ILE A 48 -9.13 -27.85 24.98
C ILE A 48 -8.90 -28.27 23.53
N ALA A 49 -9.92 -28.11 22.71
CA ALA A 49 -9.86 -28.48 21.30
C ALA A 49 -10.31 -27.30 20.40
N PRO A 50 -9.75 -27.16 19.21
CA PRO A 50 -10.19 -26.13 18.27
C PRO A 50 -11.62 -26.37 17.81
N ARG A 51 -12.46 -25.34 17.80
CA ARG A 51 -13.79 -25.42 17.21
C ARG A 51 -13.70 -25.24 15.71
N LEU A 52 -14.03 -26.31 14.97
CA LEU A 52 -14.07 -26.34 13.52
C LEU A 52 -15.54 -26.24 13.06
N ASP A 53 -15.76 -25.61 11.89
CA ASP A 53 -17.13 -25.42 11.36
C ASP A 53 -17.55 -26.61 10.46
N ASP A 54 -16.60 -27.34 9.91
CA ASP A 54 -16.79 -28.40 8.89
C ASP A 54 -16.56 -29.83 9.40
N ARG A 55 -15.83 -29.99 10.51
CA ARG A 55 -15.49 -31.30 11.08
C ARG A 55 -15.25 -31.23 12.58
N TYR A 56 -15.26 -32.39 13.24
CA TYR A 56 -14.74 -32.46 14.60
C TYR A 56 -13.22 -32.52 14.61
N PRO A 57 -12.54 -31.82 15.56
CA PRO A 57 -11.10 -31.91 15.71
C PRO A 57 -10.68 -33.33 16.12
N THR A 58 -9.54 -33.77 15.59
CA THR A 58 -8.95 -35.07 15.94
C THR A 58 -7.99 -34.96 17.12
N HIS A 59 -7.46 -33.75 17.35
CA HIS A 59 -6.49 -33.49 18.41
C HIS A 59 -6.92 -32.31 19.29
N GLY A 60 -6.48 -32.34 20.53
CA GLY A 60 -6.66 -31.29 21.51
C GLY A 60 -5.48 -31.25 22.46
N VAL A 61 -5.55 -30.34 23.42
CA VAL A 61 -4.54 -30.17 24.47
C VAL A 61 -5.19 -30.41 25.82
N LEU A 62 -4.63 -31.37 26.56
CA LEU A 62 -4.94 -31.52 27.98
C LEU A 62 -4.40 -30.31 28.74
N ALA A 63 -5.24 -29.66 29.48
CA ALA A 63 -4.93 -28.41 30.16
C ALA A 63 -5.34 -28.46 31.65
N SER A 64 -4.53 -27.85 32.51
CA SER A 64 -4.88 -27.57 33.88
C SER A 64 -5.46 -26.17 34.03
N ILE A 65 -6.36 -26.01 34.99
CA ILE A 65 -6.97 -24.71 35.32
C ILE A 65 -6.08 -24.02 36.35
N VAL A 66 -5.39 -22.97 35.93
CA VAL A 66 -4.47 -22.20 36.82
C VAL A 66 -5.26 -21.29 37.74
N GLN A 67 -6.26 -20.58 37.20
CA GLN A 67 -7.07 -19.61 37.96
C GLN A 67 -8.40 -19.38 37.27
N VAL A 68 -9.45 -19.21 38.06
CA VAL A 68 -10.75 -18.71 37.60
C VAL A 68 -10.97 -17.30 38.16
N GLY A 69 -11.35 -16.35 37.32
CA GLY A 69 -11.49 -14.96 37.73
C GLY A 69 -12.26 -14.12 36.71
N ARG A 70 -11.90 -12.84 36.58
CA ARG A 70 -12.45 -11.92 35.61
C ARG A 70 -11.34 -11.24 34.81
N ILE A 71 -11.57 -11.06 33.52
CA ILE A 71 -10.66 -10.27 32.67
C ILE A 71 -10.89 -8.78 32.98
N PRO A 72 -9.83 -7.93 33.02
CA PRO A 72 -9.99 -6.49 33.19
C PRO A 72 -10.93 -5.90 32.12
N GLY A 73 -12.05 -5.28 32.54
CA GLY A 73 -13.06 -4.72 31.65
C GLY A 73 -14.04 -5.72 31.00
N GLY A 74 -13.98 -7.01 31.38
CA GLY A 74 -14.77 -8.08 30.77
C GLY A 74 -15.51 -9.00 31.73
N GLY A 75 -16.00 -10.11 31.16
CA GLY A 75 -16.72 -11.18 31.85
C GLY A 75 -15.85 -12.11 32.69
N ALA A 76 -16.45 -13.19 33.18
CA ALA A 76 -15.72 -14.28 33.84
C ALA A 76 -14.76 -14.96 32.84
N ALA A 77 -13.60 -15.36 33.33
CA ALA A 77 -12.58 -16.07 32.56
C ALA A 77 -11.85 -17.10 33.39
N ALA A 78 -11.31 -18.12 32.74
CA ALA A 78 -10.36 -19.06 33.32
C ALA A 78 -9.01 -18.94 32.63
N VAL A 79 -7.94 -18.89 33.41
CA VAL A 79 -6.58 -19.03 32.89
C VAL A 79 -6.25 -20.53 32.90
N VAL A 80 -5.94 -21.04 31.74
CA VAL A 80 -5.61 -22.45 31.54
C VAL A 80 -4.17 -22.59 31.06
N ARG A 81 -3.54 -23.68 31.44
CA ARG A 81 -2.21 -24.07 30.96
C ARG A 81 -2.34 -25.35 30.16
N GLY A 82 -1.99 -25.29 28.87
CA GLY A 82 -1.86 -26.47 28.03
C GLY A 82 -0.67 -27.33 28.48
N GLU A 83 -0.85 -28.60 28.68
CA GLU A 83 0.19 -29.49 29.17
C GLU A 83 0.67 -30.46 28.10
N ARG A 84 -0.24 -31.27 27.56
CA ARG A 84 0.11 -32.34 26.58
C ARG A 84 -0.91 -32.41 25.47
N ARG A 85 -0.44 -32.84 24.30
CA ARG A 85 -1.34 -33.21 23.20
C ARG A 85 -2.06 -34.50 23.51
N ALA A 86 -3.29 -34.61 23.03
CA ALA A 86 -4.05 -35.84 23.10
C ALA A 86 -4.86 -36.03 21.82
N HIS A 87 -5.01 -37.27 21.39
CA HIS A 87 -5.97 -37.63 20.37
C HIS A 87 -7.36 -37.70 20.98
N ILE A 88 -8.36 -37.17 20.29
CA ILE A 88 -9.76 -37.15 20.72
C ILE A 88 -10.43 -38.44 20.23
N GLY A 89 -10.80 -39.29 21.14
CA GLY A 89 -11.56 -40.51 20.87
C GLY A 89 -13.06 -40.28 20.85
N SER A 90 -13.80 -41.29 21.28
CA SER A 90 -15.26 -41.26 21.29
C SER A 90 -15.83 -40.39 22.41
N GLY A 91 -16.98 -39.79 22.14
CA GLY A 91 -17.76 -39.09 23.17
C GLY A 91 -18.25 -40.12 24.24
N THR A 92 -18.24 -39.67 25.49
CA THR A 92 -18.69 -40.47 26.63
C THR A 92 -19.57 -39.64 27.57
N THR A 93 -20.11 -40.25 28.57
CA THR A 93 -20.91 -39.55 29.62
C THR A 93 -20.07 -39.39 30.88
N GLY A 94 -20.16 -38.23 31.50
CA GLY A 94 -19.47 -37.93 32.76
C GLY A 94 -20.34 -37.07 33.68
N PRO A 95 -19.82 -36.66 34.85
CA PRO A 95 -20.56 -35.85 35.80
C PRO A 95 -20.91 -34.47 35.23
N GLY A 96 -22.14 -34.03 35.51
CA GLY A 96 -22.61 -32.70 35.15
C GLY A 96 -23.15 -32.59 33.71
N ALA A 97 -23.24 -31.36 33.20
CA ALA A 97 -23.78 -31.08 31.86
C ALA A 97 -22.65 -30.86 30.79
N ALA A 98 -21.40 -31.13 31.13
CA ALA A 98 -20.28 -30.98 30.22
C ALA A 98 -20.27 -32.07 29.17
N LEU A 99 -19.66 -31.79 28.01
CA LEU A 99 -19.30 -32.80 27.02
C LEU A 99 -18.06 -33.55 27.52
N TRP A 100 -18.08 -34.88 27.46
CA TRP A 100 -16.97 -35.72 27.86
C TRP A 100 -16.48 -36.52 26.68
N VAL A 101 -15.17 -36.70 26.60
CA VAL A 101 -14.50 -37.51 25.56
C VAL A 101 -13.46 -38.41 26.19
N VAL A 102 -13.26 -39.56 25.55
CA VAL A 102 -12.13 -40.41 25.83
C VAL A 102 -10.93 -39.82 25.12
N VAL A 103 -9.79 -39.76 25.78
CA VAL A 103 -8.56 -39.21 25.20
C VAL A 103 -7.44 -40.24 25.28
N ASP A 104 -6.64 -40.31 24.21
CA ASP A 104 -5.41 -41.08 24.16
C ASP A 104 -4.25 -40.05 24.19
N GLU A 105 -3.46 -40.08 25.27
CA GLU A 105 -2.28 -39.25 25.39
C GLU A 105 -1.22 -39.65 24.36
N LEU A 106 -0.67 -38.67 23.63
CA LEU A 106 0.40 -38.94 22.69
C LEU A 106 1.71 -39.18 23.46
N PRO A 107 2.48 -40.22 23.10
CA PRO A 107 3.75 -40.49 23.75
C PRO A 107 4.75 -39.35 23.48
N GLU A 108 5.69 -39.18 24.41
CA GLU A 108 6.80 -38.27 24.18
C GLU A 108 7.61 -38.71 22.96
N ALA A 109 7.98 -37.78 22.10
CA ALA A 109 8.72 -38.07 20.89
C ALA A 109 10.16 -38.50 21.21
N GLU A 110 10.65 -39.52 20.51
CA GLU A 110 12.07 -39.86 20.56
C GLU A 110 12.94 -38.74 19.99
N LEU A 111 13.93 -38.29 20.74
CA LEU A 111 14.86 -37.25 20.35
C LEU A 111 15.98 -37.82 19.49
N THR A 112 15.89 -37.65 18.18
CA THR A 112 16.96 -37.97 17.24
C THR A 112 17.98 -36.83 17.11
N ASP A 113 19.13 -37.13 16.50
CA ASP A 113 20.11 -36.05 16.22
C ASP A 113 19.59 -35.09 15.13
N GLU A 114 18.71 -35.56 14.25
CA GLU A 114 17.99 -34.72 13.28
C GLU A 114 17.05 -33.76 13.99
N THR A 115 16.26 -34.25 14.95
CA THR A 115 15.37 -33.42 15.77
C THR A 115 16.13 -32.28 16.48
N LYS A 116 17.31 -32.59 17.04
CA LYS A 116 18.16 -31.58 17.68
C LYS A 116 18.67 -30.53 16.70
N THR A 117 19.05 -30.96 15.50
CA THR A 117 19.52 -30.06 14.44
C THR A 117 18.41 -29.11 13.98
N LEU A 118 17.22 -29.64 13.69
CA LEU A 118 16.05 -28.85 13.33
C LEU A 118 15.64 -27.86 14.42
N ALA A 119 15.66 -28.31 15.69
CA ALA A 119 15.36 -27.46 16.83
C ALA A 119 16.37 -26.30 16.97
N ALA A 120 17.65 -26.57 16.74
CA ALA A 120 18.68 -25.52 16.77
C ALA A 120 18.51 -24.51 15.64
N GLU A 121 18.13 -24.95 14.45
CA GLU A 121 17.85 -24.10 13.30
C GLU A 121 16.61 -23.23 13.56
N TYR A 122 15.50 -23.82 13.99
CA TYR A 122 14.29 -23.07 14.34
C TYR A 122 14.56 -22.06 15.46
N LYS A 123 15.27 -22.46 16.51
CA LYS A 123 15.66 -21.60 17.61
C LYS A 123 16.43 -20.36 17.13
N LYS A 124 17.36 -20.54 16.19
CA LYS A 124 18.12 -19.45 15.58
C LYS A 124 17.21 -18.44 14.88
N LEU A 125 16.21 -18.91 14.12
CA LEU A 125 15.25 -18.05 13.42
C LEU A 125 14.36 -17.28 14.39
N VAL A 126 13.85 -17.95 15.44
CA VAL A 126 13.05 -17.32 16.50
C VAL A 126 13.85 -16.23 17.21
N LEU A 127 15.10 -16.49 17.57
CA LEU A 127 15.97 -15.51 18.22
C LEU A 127 16.25 -14.30 17.30
N ALA A 128 16.48 -14.53 16.01
CA ALA A 128 16.65 -13.44 15.03
C ALA A 128 15.39 -12.57 14.93
N LEU A 129 14.20 -13.19 14.93
CA LEU A 129 12.92 -12.47 14.89
C LEU A 129 12.69 -11.66 16.17
N LEU A 130 12.97 -12.23 17.35
CA LEU A 130 12.84 -11.55 18.64
C LEU A 130 13.80 -10.36 18.76
N GLN A 131 15.03 -10.50 18.26
CA GLN A 131 16.02 -9.41 18.24
C GLN A 131 15.54 -8.24 17.37
N ARG A 132 14.98 -8.53 16.19
CA ARG A 132 14.43 -7.48 15.30
C ARG A 132 13.23 -6.76 15.90
N ARG A 133 12.41 -7.47 16.67
CA ARG A 133 11.25 -6.89 17.37
C ARG A 133 11.61 -6.24 18.70
N GLU A 134 12.89 -6.18 19.05
CA GLU A 134 13.41 -5.67 20.34
C GLU A 134 12.79 -6.37 21.55
N ALA A 135 12.32 -7.61 21.39
CA ALA A 135 11.67 -8.41 22.43
C ALA A 135 12.70 -9.17 23.30
N TRP A 136 13.67 -8.46 23.83
CA TRP A 136 14.81 -9.00 24.59
C TRP A 136 14.39 -9.85 25.78
N GLN A 137 13.25 -9.53 26.41
CA GLN A 137 12.72 -10.27 27.57
C GLN A 137 12.37 -11.72 27.26
N LEU A 138 12.06 -12.04 26.00
CA LEU A 138 11.70 -13.40 25.56
C LEU A 138 12.92 -14.22 25.12
N VAL A 139 14.04 -13.57 24.83
CA VAL A 139 15.27 -14.23 24.35
C VAL A 139 15.79 -15.23 25.39
N ASP A 140 15.82 -14.84 26.67
CA ASP A 140 16.30 -15.72 27.74
C ASP A 140 15.38 -16.91 27.95
N ALA A 141 14.06 -16.71 27.87
CA ALA A 141 13.09 -17.78 27.98
C ALA A 141 13.24 -18.80 26.86
N VAL A 142 13.42 -18.36 25.62
CA VAL A 142 13.65 -19.25 24.46
C VAL A 142 14.99 -19.97 24.58
N ASN A 143 16.03 -19.30 25.09
CA ASN A 143 17.34 -19.93 25.29
C ASN A 143 17.32 -21.06 26.32
N GLN A 144 16.47 -20.96 27.34
CA GLN A 144 16.33 -21.98 28.38
C GLN A 144 15.57 -23.22 27.93
N LEU A 145 14.81 -23.14 26.83
CA LEU A 145 14.11 -24.30 26.28
C LEU A 145 15.11 -25.28 25.65
N SER A 146 15.17 -26.47 26.22
CA SER A 146 16.01 -27.58 25.75
C SER A 146 15.23 -28.68 25.04
N ASP A 147 13.92 -28.78 25.31
CA ASP A 147 13.05 -29.75 24.66
C ASP A 147 12.58 -29.24 23.28
N PRO A 148 12.89 -29.97 22.19
CA PRO A 148 12.47 -29.60 20.83
C PRO A 148 10.95 -29.51 20.65
N SER A 149 10.17 -30.35 21.32
CA SER A 149 8.71 -30.28 21.24
C SER A 149 8.17 -29.04 21.91
N ALA A 150 8.63 -28.73 23.13
CA ALA A 150 8.26 -27.53 23.84
C ALA A 150 8.69 -26.25 23.05
N LEU A 151 9.85 -26.27 22.41
CA LEU A 151 10.31 -25.18 21.55
C LEU A 151 9.36 -24.98 20.34
N ALA A 152 8.96 -26.07 19.65
CA ALA A 152 8.01 -26.00 18.55
C ALA A 152 6.65 -25.44 19.02
N ASP A 153 6.21 -25.80 20.22
CA ASP A 153 4.91 -25.40 20.75
C ASP A 153 4.86 -23.92 21.17
N THR A 154 6.01 -23.25 21.35
CA THR A 154 6.06 -21.78 21.55
C THR A 154 5.49 -21.03 20.34
N ALA A 155 5.41 -21.65 19.17
CA ALA A 155 4.77 -21.12 17.97
C ALA A 155 3.30 -20.74 18.18
N GLY A 156 2.62 -21.29 19.18
CA GLY A 156 1.29 -20.87 19.57
C GLY A 156 1.17 -19.38 19.90
N TYR A 157 2.22 -18.76 20.42
CA TYR A 157 2.29 -17.32 20.68
C TYR A 157 2.69 -16.48 19.46
N ALA A 158 3.10 -17.10 18.37
CA ALA A 158 3.53 -16.38 17.17
C ALA A 158 2.34 -15.71 16.48
N SER A 159 2.39 -14.38 16.39
CA SER A 159 1.33 -13.57 15.76
C SER A 159 1.35 -13.62 14.23
N TYR A 160 2.47 -14.05 13.63
CA TYR A 160 2.60 -14.18 12.17
C TYR A 160 2.05 -15.49 11.63
N LEU A 161 1.82 -16.49 12.49
CA LEU A 161 1.18 -17.74 12.08
C LEU A 161 -0.33 -17.61 12.06
N THR A 162 -0.94 -18.10 11.01
CA THR A 162 -2.39 -18.20 10.86
C THR A 162 -2.98 -19.29 11.77
N ASP A 163 -4.27 -19.20 12.06
CA ASP A 163 -4.97 -20.23 12.83
C ASP A 163 -4.96 -21.60 12.14
N VAL A 164 -4.90 -21.61 10.80
CA VAL A 164 -4.75 -22.86 10.04
C VAL A 164 -3.39 -23.50 10.33
N GLN A 165 -2.31 -22.75 10.24
CA GLN A 165 -0.96 -23.22 10.55
C GLN A 165 -0.82 -23.69 12.01
N LYS A 166 -1.41 -22.98 12.96
CA LYS A 166 -1.41 -23.40 14.36
C LYS A 166 -2.20 -24.70 14.59
N ARG A 167 -3.30 -24.89 13.86
CA ARG A 167 -4.06 -26.16 13.89
C ARG A 167 -3.26 -27.29 13.29
N ASP A 168 -2.59 -27.05 12.16
CA ASP A 168 -1.73 -28.04 11.53
C ASP A 168 -0.61 -28.49 12.48
N LEU A 169 -0.02 -27.54 13.25
CA LEU A 169 0.95 -27.87 14.30
C LEU A 169 0.34 -28.70 15.43
N LEU A 170 -0.90 -28.43 15.82
CA LEU A 170 -1.59 -29.22 16.83
C LEU A 170 -1.87 -30.65 16.36
N GLU A 171 -2.33 -30.81 15.12
CA GLU A 171 -2.69 -32.09 14.51
C GLU A 171 -1.46 -32.90 14.05
N THR A 172 -0.28 -32.28 13.92
CA THR A 172 0.95 -32.98 13.54
C THR A 172 1.66 -33.56 14.76
N GLU A 173 1.67 -34.89 14.88
CA GLU A 173 2.28 -35.59 15.99
C GLU A 173 3.83 -35.57 15.93
N ASN A 174 4.39 -35.74 14.72
CA ASN A 174 5.83 -35.81 14.52
C ASN A 174 6.51 -34.45 14.72
N VAL A 175 7.47 -34.38 15.67
CA VAL A 175 8.19 -33.16 16.03
C VAL A 175 9.03 -32.63 14.89
N ASP A 176 9.70 -33.51 14.12
CA ASP A 176 10.55 -33.10 13.01
C ASP A 176 9.73 -32.44 11.88
N THR A 177 8.54 -32.96 11.62
CA THR A 177 7.61 -32.37 10.65
C THR A 177 7.13 -31.00 11.09
N ARG A 178 6.81 -30.83 12.39
CA ARG A 178 6.44 -29.53 12.96
C ARG A 178 7.58 -28.52 12.85
N LEU A 179 8.80 -28.95 13.20
CA LEU A 179 9.98 -28.08 13.16
C LEU A 179 10.31 -27.64 11.73
N ARG A 180 10.23 -28.55 10.73
CA ARG A 180 10.44 -28.17 9.31
C ARG A 180 9.42 -27.14 8.85
N ALA A 181 8.13 -27.36 9.10
CA ALA A 181 7.09 -26.39 8.76
C ALA A 181 7.33 -25.03 9.43
N LEU A 182 7.73 -25.04 10.70
CA LEU A 182 8.03 -23.82 11.45
C LEU A 182 9.28 -23.09 10.93
N ILE A 183 10.31 -23.82 10.51
CA ILE A 183 11.50 -23.23 9.88
C ILE A 183 11.09 -22.50 8.59
N ASP A 184 10.33 -23.15 7.72
CA ASP A 184 9.89 -22.58 6.45
C ASP A 184 9.04 -21.33 6.69
N TRP A 185 8.01 -21.39 7.51
CA TRP A 185 7.13 -20.25 7.78
C TRP A 185 7.83 -19.08 8.49
N THR A 186 8.75 -19.41 9.42
CA THR A 186 9.49 -18.37 10.15
C THR A 186 10.53 -17.71 9.26
N ALA A 187 11.20 -18.46 8.38
CA ALA A 187 12.15 -17.93 7.42
C ALA A 187 11.46 -17.02 6.39
N GLU A 188 10.30 -17.43 5.88
CA GLU A 188 9.48 -16.61 4.97
C GLU A 188 9.08 -15.30 5.65
N HIS A 189 8.52 -15.37 6.85
CA HIS A 189 8.15 -14.16 7.60
C HIS A 189 9.34 -13.26 7.92
N LEU A 190 10.49 -13.83 8.25
CA LEU A 190 11.72 -13.05 8.51
C LEU A 190 12.17 -12.31 7.25
N ALA A 191 12.10 -12.95 6.08
CA ALA A 191 12.41 -12.31 4.80
C ALA A 191 11.43 -11.16 4.48
N GLU A 192 10.13 -11.33 4.75
CA GLU A 192 9.13 -10.26 4.59
C GLU A 192 9.43 -9.06 5.49
N VAL A 193 9.77 -9.31 6.76
CA VAL A 193 10.16 -8.26 7.70
C VAL A 193 11.42 -7.54 7.23
N GLU A 194 12.42 -8.26 6.71
CA GLU A 194 13.64 -7.68 6.16
C GLU A 194 13.37 -6.70 5.01
N VAL A 195 12.52 -7.11 4.08
CA VAL A 195 12.13 -6.25 2.95
C VAL A 195 11.37 -5.01 3.43
N SER A 196 10.44 -5.18 4.37
CA SER A 196 9.66 -4.08 4.95
C SER A 196 10.54 -3.07 5.68
N ASP A 197 11.49 -3.55 6.48
CA ASP A 197 12.44 -2.71 7.23
C ASP A 197 13.33 -1.92 6.26
N LYS A 198 13.82 -2.57 5.20
CA LYS A 198 14.64 -1.91 4.17
C LYS A 198 13.87 -0.81 3.45
N ILE A 199 12.62 -1.09 3.03
CA ILE A 199 11.77 -0.08 2.40
C ILE A 199 11.53 1.10 3.35
N SER A 200 11.26 0.83 4.62
CA SER A 200 11.04 1.87 5.64
C SER A 200 12.29 2.73 5.86
N GLN A 201 13.46 2.10 5.85
CA GLN A 201 14.74 2.80 5.95
C GLN A 201 15.01 3.66 4.72
N ASP A 202 14.84 3.13 3.50
CA ASP A 202 15.06 3.85 2.25
C ASP A 202 14.14 5.08 2.15
N VAL A 203 12.85 4.94 2.56
CA VAL A 203 11.90 6.06 2.61
C VAL A 203 12.35 7.13 3.61
N ARG A 204 12.79 6.71 4.80
CA ARG A 204 13.27 7.64 5.85
C ARG A 204 14.50 8.42 5.39
N GLU A 205 15.48 7.72 4.81
CA GLU A 205 16.70 8.35 4.28
C GLU A 205 16.37 9.33 3.13
N GLY A 206 15.41 8.97 2.26
CA GLY A 206 14.92 9.85 1.19
C GLY A 206 14.26 11.12 1.74
N MET A 207 13.42 10.99 2.77
CA MET A 207 12.79 12.14 3.43
C MET A 207 13.82 13.04 4.13
N GLU A 208 14.78 12.46 4.85
CA GLU A 208 15.85 13.21 5.53
C GLU A 208 16.72 13.98 4.52
N LYS A 209 17.03 13.36 3.37
CA LYS A 209 17.77 14.01 2.28
C LYS A 209 17.01 15.20 1.70
N THR A 210 15.73 15.03 1.40
CA THR A 210 14.87 16.10 0.88
C THR A 210 14.74 17.26 1.87
N GLN A 211 14.55 16.95 3.15
CA GLN A 211 14.48 17.97 4.20
C GLN A 211 15.80 18.73 4.36
N LYS A 212 16.93 18.04 4.28
CA LYS A 212 18.27 18.67 4.31
C LYS A 212 18.50 19.57 3.11
N GLU A 213 18.13 19.12 1.91
CA GLU A 213 18.23 19.94 0.68
C GLU A 213 17.37 21.20 0.78
N PHE A 214 16.14 21.08 1.31
CA PHE A 214 15.26 22.24 1.54
C PHE A 214 15.89 23.25 2.51
N LEU A 215 16.42 22.79 3.65
CA LEU A 215 17.08 23.66 4.62
C LEU A 215 18.33 24.33 4.03
N LEU A 216 19.12 23.61 3.25
CA LEU A 216 20.30 24.18 2.58
C LEU A 216 19.91 25.24 1.55
N ARG A 217 18.81 25.03 0.77
CA ARG A 217 18.29 26.04 -0.15
C ARG A 217 17.80 27.28 0.60
N GLN A 218 17.06 27.11 1.71
CA GLN A 218 16.66 28.25 2.53
C GLN A 218 17.85 29.05 3.08
N GLN A 219 18.89 28.35 3.58
CA GLN A 219 20.12 29.00 4.04
C GLN A 219 20.85 29.76 2.91
N LEU A 220 20.94 29.14 1.73
CA LEU A 220 21.55 29.75 0.57
C LEU A 220 20.80 31.01 0.14
N ASN A 221 19.47 30.96 0.10
CA ASN A 221 18.62 32.13 -0.21
C ASN A 221 18.75 33.23 0.86
N ALA A 222 18.83 32.87 2.14
CA ALA A 222 19.05 33.80 3.23
C ALA A 222 20.43 34.50 3.10
N ILE A 223 21.49 33.75 2.80
CA ILE A 223 22.85 34.26 2.59
C ILE A 223 22.89 35.19 1.36
N ARG A 224 22.29 34.80 0.23
CA ARG A 224 22.20 35.61 -0.97
C ARG A 224 21.47 36.94 -0.71
N LYS A 225 20.40 36.91 0.11
CA LYS A 225 19.67 38.10 0.52
C LYS A 225 20.52 39.04 1.40
N GLU A 226 21.33 38.50 2.31
CA GLU A 226 22.24 39.27 3.14
C GLU A 226 23.42 39.86 2.35
N LEU A 227 23.87 39.15 1.30
CA LEU A 227 24.92 39.62 0.40
C LEU A 227 24.43 40.66 -0.62
N GLY A 228 23.11 40.94 -0.68
CA GLY A 228 22.51 41.87 -1.61
C GLY A 228 22.48 41.36 -3.07
N GLU A 229 22.72 40.05 -3.29
CA GLU A 229 22.66 39.42 -4.60
C GLU A 229 21.23 39.13 -5.05
N LEU A 230 20.25 39.22 -4.12
CA LEU A 230 18.81 39.12 -4.39
C LEU A 230 18.20 40.53 -4.13
N GLY A 231 17.60 41.11 -5.15
CA GLY A 231 16.75 42.27 -4.99
C GLY A 231 15.60 42.04 -3.99
N PRO A 232 14.85 43.04 -3.58
CA PRO A 232 13.80 42.92 -2.56
C PRO A 232 12.66 41.94 -2.92
N ASP A 233 12.60 41.44 -4.18
CA ASP A 233 11.62 40.48 -4.66
C ASP A 233 12.34 39.21 -5.17
N GLY A 234 12.33 38.17 -4.34
CA GLY A 234 13.02 36.92 -4.58
C GLY A 234 12.44 36.08 -5.71
N GLY A 235 13.19 35.96 -6.79
CA GLY A 235 12.88 34.97 -7.83
C GLY A 235 13.76 35.14 -9.06
N GLU A 236 14.87 34.39 -9.15
CA GLU A 236 15.68 34.31 -10.40
C GLU A 236 14.81 33.98 -11.63
N ASP A 237 13.75 33.19 -11.48
CA ASP A 237 12.87 32.79 -12.58
C ASP A 237 11.97 33.93 -13.07
N SER A 238 11.46 34.80 -12.18
CA SER A 238 10.54 35.88 -12.58
C SER A 238 11.25 37.00 -13.29
N ASP A 239 12.45 37.37 -12.85
CA ASP A 239 13.27 38.40 -13.50
C ASP A 239 13.79 37.91 -14.86
N ASP A 240 14.10 36.63 -15.01
CA ASP A 240 14.45 36.03 -16.30
C ASP A 240 13.25 36.07 -17.27
N TYR A 241 12.04 35.70 -16.84
CA TYR A 241 10.85 35.77 -17.70
C TYR A 241 10.51 37.20 -18.10
N ARG A 242 10.63 38.17 -17.19
CA ARG A 242 10.39 39.56 -17.49
C ARG A 242 11.36 40.08 -18.56
N SER A 243 12.65 39.81 -18.43
CA SER A 243 13.70 40.15 -19.37
C SER A 243 13.49 39.47 -20.74
N ARG A 244 13.10 38.22 -20.75
CA ARG A 244 12.78 37.46 -21.99
C ARG A 244 11.57 38.03 -22.70
N ILE A 245 10.50 38.44 -21.99
CA ILE A 245 9.30 39.07 -22.53
C ILE A 245 9.60 40.46 -23.11
N GLU A 246 10.45 41.23 -22.45
CA GLU A 246 10.88 42.55 -22.93
C GLU A 246 11.73 42.47 -24.20
N ALA A 247 12.61 41.45 -24.28
CA ALA A 247 13.47 41.21 -25.42
C ALA A 247 12.73 40.55 -26.61
N ALA A 248 11.61 39.86 -26.38
CA ALA A 248 10.85 39.17 -27.40
C ALA A 248 10.00 40.12 -28.24
N ASP A 249 9.91 39.84 -29.55
CA ASP A 249 9.06 40.56 -30.50
C ASP A 249 7.61 40.09 -30.39
N LEU A 250 6.94 40.47 -29.30
CA LEU A 250 5.56 40.12 -28.99
C LEU A 250 4.58 41.23 -29.35
N PRO A 251 3.38 40.87 -29.86
CA PRO A 251 2.29 41.84 -29.97
C PRO A 251 1.93 42.43 -28.60
N GLU A 252 1.63 43.74 -28.54
CA GLU A 252 1.42 44.46 -27.28
C GLU A 252 0.44 43.77 -26.32
N LYS A 253 -0.69 43.27 -26.84
CA LYS A 253 -1.68 42.53 -26.01
C LYS A 253 -1.16 41.24 -25.42
N VAL A 254 -0.27 40.56 -26.14
CA VAL A 254 0.37 39.32 -25.68
C VAL A 254 1.42 39.64 -24.61
N ARG A 255 2.21 40.67 -24.84
CA ARG A 255 3.20 41.22 -23.87
C ARG A 255 2.53 41.57 -22.55
N GLU A 256 1.44 42.35 -22.58
CA GLU A 256 0.68 42.70 -21.37
C GLU A 256 0.11 41.47 -20.65
N ALA A 257 -0.38 40.46 -21.41
CA ALA A 257 -0.88 39.22 -20.82
C ALA A 257 0.26 38.41 -20.16
N ALA A 258 1.40 38.28 -20.82
CA ALA A 258 2.56 37.59 -20.30
C ALA A 258 3.09 38.27 -19.01
N LEU A 259 3.21 39.58 -18.98
CA LEU A 259 3.64 40.33 -17.78
C LEU A 259 2.66 40.16 -16.61
N ARG A 260 1.35 40.05 -16.87
CA ARG A 260 0.37 39.77 -15.80
C ARG A 260 0.56 38.37 -15.22
N GLU A 261 0.89 37.37 -16.05
CA GLU A 261 1.16 36.00 -15.58
C GLU A 261 2.49 35.92 -14.81
N VAL A 262 3.54 36.68 -15.20
CA VAL A 262 4.76 36.80 -14.40
C VAL A 262 4.43 37.37 -13.02
N GLY A 263 3.59 38.41 -12.93
CA GLY A 263 3.16 38.96 -11.63
C GLY A 263 2.33 37.99 -10.78
N LYS A 264 1.69 36.95 -11.36
CA LYS A 264 1.09 35.84 -10.59
C LYS A 264 2.15 34.85 -10.14
N LEU A 265 3.13 34.54 -10.98
CA LEU A 265 4.25 33.66 -10.65
C LEU A 265 5.04 34.19 -9.44
N GLU A 266 5.29 35.51 -9.40
CA GLU A 266 5.96 36.18 -8.28
C GLU A 266 5.22 36.03 -6.94
N ARG A 267 3.89 35.94 -6.98
CA ARG A 267 3.03 35.79 -5.79
C ARG A 267 2.72 34.35 -5.44
N SER A 268 3.00 33.40 -6.32
CA SER A 268 2.77 31.99 -6.08
C SER A 268 3.93 31.35 -5.28
N SER A 269 3.65 30.37 -4.44
CA SER A 269 4.71 29.62 -3.77
C SER A 269 5.41 28.69 -4.77
N GLU A 270 6.73 28.52 -4.63
CA GLU A 270 7.53 27.61 -5.49
C GLU A 270 7.01 26.17 -5.52
N GLN A 271 6.29 25.77 -4.49
CA GLN A 271 5.71 24.42 -4.37
C GLN A 271 4.29 24.32 -4.94
N SER A 272 3.73 25.42 -5.44
CA SER A 272 2.38 25.40 -6.03
C SER A 272 2.41 24.80 -7.44
N PRO A 273 1.51 23.84 -7.74
CA PRO A 273 1.33 23.35 -9.11
C PRO A 273 1.01 24.47 -10.12
N GLU A 274 0.39 25.55 -9.65
CA GLU A 274 0.05 26.72 -10.45
C GLU A 274 1.30 27.42 -11.01
N GLY A 275 2.40 27.52 -10.22
CA GLY A 275 3.68 28.06 -10.68
C GLY A 275 4.26 27.27 -11.85
N GLY A 276 4.15 25.95 -11.84
CA GLY A 276 4.58 25.09 -12.95
C GLY A 276 3.78 25.33 -14.22
N TRP A 277 2.46 25.50 -14.11
CA TRP A 277 1.60 25.79 -15.27
C TRP A 277 1.86 27.16 -15.87
N ILE A 278 2.08 28.18 -15.03
CA ILE A 278 2.42 29.53 -15.49
C ILE A 278 3.75 29.50 -16.26
N ARG A 279 4.79 28.83 -15.77
CA ARG A 279 6.08 28.68 -16.49
C ARG A 279 5.89 28.01 -17.84
N THR A 280 5.20 26.89 -17.90
CA THR A 280 4.92 26.16 -19.15
C THR A 280 4.16 27.05 -20.15
N TRP A 281 3.20 27.84 -19.66
CA TRP A 281 2.45 28.78 -20.51
C TRP A 281 3.36 29.91 -21.03
N LEU A 282 4.19 30.51 -20.16
CA LEU A 282 5.14 31.57 -20.55
C LEU A 282 6.16 31.06 -21.58
N ASP A 283 6.73 29.87 -21.38
CA ASP A 283 7.65 29.28 -22.33
C ASP A 283 6.96 29.05 -23.68
N THR A 284 5.74 28.50 -23.69
CA THR A 284 4.97 28.31 -24.93
C THR A 284 4.70 29.63 -25.64
N VAL A 285 4.34 30.69 -24.91
CA VAL A 285 4.07 32.01 -25.47
C VAL A 285 5.35 32.62 -26.08
N LEU A 286 6.49 32.46 -25.44
CA LEU A 286 7.78 32.98 -25.92
C LEU A 286 8.30 32.17 -27.14
N ASP A 287 7.98 30.91 -27.25
CA ASP A 287 8.40 30.06 -28.38
C ASP A 287 7.55 30.26 -29.65
N LEU A 288 6.37 30.89 -29.54
CA LEU A 288 5.51 31.11 -30.68
C LEU A 288 6.07 32.25 -31.58
N PRO A 289 6.14 32.02 -32.92
CA PRO A 289 6.62 33.05 -33.86
C PRO A 289 5.50 34.05 -34.20
N TRP A 290 5.18 34.96 -33.27
CA TRP A 290 4.05 35.87 -33.34
C TRP A 290 4.04 36.81 -34.55
N ASN A 291 5.19 37.24 -35.01
CA ASN A 291 5.36 38.20 -36.10
C ASN A 291 5.90 37.54 -37.38
N VAL A 292 6.03 36.22 -37.37
CA VAL A 292 6.44 35.48 -38.60
C VAL A 292 5.19 35.11 -39.37
N THR A 293 5.01 35.76 -40.52
CA THR A 293 3.90 35.54 -41.43
C THR A 293 4.42 35.13 -42.82
N THR A 294 3.69 34.32 -43.53
CA THR A 294 3.94 34.04 -44.93
C THR A 294 3.36 35.15 -45.78
N GLU A 295 3.96 35.38 -46.95
CA GLU A 295 3.37 36.31 -47.93
C GLU A 295 2.15 35.66 -48.60
N ASP A 296 1.02 36.37 -48.54
CA ASP A 296 -0.21 35.91 -49.18
C ASP A 296 -0.11 36.12 -50.71
N SER A 297 -0.36 35.07 -51.48
CA SER A 297 -0.53 35.20 -52.93
C SER A 297 -1.87 35.85 -53.26
N THR A 298 -1.85 36.85 -54.15
CA THR A 298 -3.04 37.51 -54.66
C THR A 298 -3.39 37.06 -56.09
N ASP A 299 -2.73 36.00 -56.61
CA ASP A 299 -2.98 35.45 -57.91
C ASP A 299 -4.28 34.62 -57.95
N LEU A 300 -5.32 35.21 -58.47
CA LEU A 300 -6.63 34.58 -58.58
C LEU A 300 -6.69 33.44 -59.59
N THR A 301 -5.83 33.49 -60.64
CA THR A 301 -5.75 32.44 -61.64
C THR A 301 -5.14 31.17 -61.03
N ALA A 302 -4.01 31.31 -60.37
CA ALA A 302 -3.39 30.21 -59.61
C ALA A 302 -4.33 29.62 -58.54
N ALA A 303 -5.09 30.47 -57.83
CA ALA A 303 -6.06 30.02 -56.84
C ALA A 303 -7.17 29.15 -57.50
N ARG A 304 -7.64 29.54 -58.68
CA ARG A 304 -8.63 28.75 -59.43
C ARG A 304 -8.05 27.42 -59.89
N GLU A 305 -6.86 27.41 -60.44
CA GLU A 305 -6.18 26.21 -60.88
C GLU A 305 -5.97 25.19 -59.77
N ILE A 306 -5.58 25.65 -58.57
CA ILE A 306 -5.44 24.79 -57.38
C ILE A 306 -6.78 24.20 -56.98
N LEU A 307 -7.85 24.99 -56.92
CA LEU A 307 -9.19 24.51 -56.58
C LEU A 307 -9.71 23.48 -57.63
N ASP A 308 -9.37 23.66 -58.90
CA ASP A 308 -9.76 22.72 -59.96
C ASP A 308 -8.95 21.43 -59.95
N ALA A 309 -7.69 21.50 -59.55
CA ALA A 309 -6.83 20.33 -59.41
C ALA A 309 -7.21 19.46 -58.19
N ASP A 310 -7.55 20.11 -57.10
CA ASP A 310 -7.82 19.39 -55.82
C ASP A 310 -9.26 18.85 -55.73
N HIS A 311 -10.22 19.49 -56.39
CA HIS A 311 -11.64 19.16 -56.29
C HIS A 311 -12.31 19.07 -57.64
N HIS A 312 -12.97 17.95 -57.91
CA HIS A 312 -13.76 17.77 -59.13
C HIS A 312 -15.17 18.38 -59.00
N GLY A 313 -15.59 19.18 -59.98
CA GLY A 313 -16.88 19.89 -59.94
C GLY A 313 -16.92 21.00 -58.89
N LEU A 314 -18.09 21.24 -58.31
CA LEU A 314 -18.31 22.31 -57.30
C LEU A 314 -18.05 23.72 -57.80
N ASP A 315 -18.34 23.99 -59.08
CA ASP A 315 -17.99 25.26 -59.75
C ASP A 315 -18.55 26.48 -59.02
N ASP A 316 -19.83 26.45 -58.60
CA ASP A 316 -20.44 27.55 -57.84
C ASP A 316 -19.70 27.87 -56.52
N VAL A 317 -19.20 26.83 -55.84
CA VAL A 317 -18.43 27.00 -54.58
C VAL A 317 -17.07 27.60 -54.88
N LYS A 318 -16.37 27.10 -55.90
CA LYS A 318 -15.07 27.60 -56.35
C LYS A 318 -15.18 29.07 -56.80
N ASP A 319 -16.19 29.40 -57.59
CA ASP A 319 -16.45 30.77 -58.00
C ASP A 319 -16.63 31.68 -56.78
N ARG A 320 -17.39 31.25 -55.79
CA ARG A 320 -17.60 32.02 -54.56
C ARG A 320 -16.33 32.22 -53.77
N ILE A 321 -15.45 31.22 -53.70
CA ILE A 321 -14.15 31.32 -53.04
C ILE A 321 -13.26 32.33 -53.78
N VAL A 322 -13.19 32.23 -55.14
CA VAL A 322 -12.38 33.13 -55.94
C VAL A 322 -12.90 34.58 -55.86
N GLU A 323 -14.25 34.80 -55.89
CA GLU A 323 -14.83 36.13 -55.66
C GLU A 323 -14.40 36.72 -54.28
N TYR A 324 -14.45 35.92 -53.26
CA TYR A 324 -14.00 36.33 -51.93
C TYR A 324 -12.51 36.73 -51.92
N LEU A 325 -11.64 35.90 -52.51
CA LEU A 325 -10.23 36.19 -52.64
C LEU A 325 -9.97 37.48 -53.47
N ALA A 326 -10.74 37.69 -54.54
CA ALA A 326 -10.66 38.88 -55.38
C ALA A 326 -11.01 40.16 -54.58
N VAL A 327 -12.06 40.11 -53.78
CA VAL A 327 -12.43 41.24 -52.91
C VAL A 327 -11.34 41.49 -51.88
N ARG A 328 -10.75 40.48 -51.28
CA ARG A 328 -9.64 40.57 -50.30
C ARG A 328 -8.42 41.18 -50.96
N ALA A 329 -7.98 40.67 -52.13
CA ALA A 329 -6.84 41.20 -52.87
C ALA A 329 -7.03 42.69 -53.24
N ARG A 330 -8.21 43.07 -53.74
CA ARG A 330 -8.51 44.44 -54.12
C ARG A 330 -8.55 45.42 -52.93
N ARG A 331 -9.00 44.93 -51.77
CA ARG A 331 -8.97 45.75 -50.52
C ARG A 331 -7.53 45.94 -50.02
N ALA A 332 -6.72 44.90 -50.07
CA ALA A 332 -5.30 44.97 -49.72
C ALA A 332 -4.54 46.00 -50.60
N GLN A 333 -4.76 45.95 -51.94
CA GLN A 333 -4.18 46.94 -52.87
C GLN A 333 -4.59 48.38 -52.63
N ARG A 334 -5.76 48.61 -52.00
CA ARG A 334 -6.25 49.94 -51.63
C ARG A 334 -5.87 50.38 -50.22
N GLY A 335 -5.07 49.60 -49.50
CA GLY A 335 -4.70 49.88 -48.14
C GLY A 335 -5.86 49.85 -47.13
N LEU A 336 -7.00 49.24 -47.52
CA LEU A 336 -8.17 49.09 -46.67
C LEU A 336 -7.98 47.85 -45.79
N GLN A 337 -8.12 48.02 -44.48
CA GLN A 337 -8.00 46.92 -43.52
C GLN A 337 -9.02 45.81 -43.85
N VAL A 338 -8.65 44.56 -43.52
CA VAL A 338 -9.48 43.37 -43.77
C VAL A 338 -10.86 43.53 -43.12
N VAL A 339 -11.90 43.15 -43.82
CA VAL A 339 -13.30 43.20 -43.33
C VAL A 339 -13.52 42.16 -42.23
N GLY A 340 -13.91 42.61 -41.09
CA GLY A 340 -14.27 41.76 -39.96
C GLY A 340 -13.79 42.42 -38.66
N GLY A 341 -14.69 42.78 -37.75
CA GLY A 341 -14.31 43.35 -36.44
C GLY A 341 -13.30 42.48 -35.74
N ARG A 342 -12.33 43.12 -35.02
CA ARG A 342 -11.26 42.47 -34.26
C ARG A 342 -10.19 41.74 -35.10
N GLY A 343 -9.94 42.16 -36.35
CA GLY A 343 -8.77 41.74 -37.11
C GLY A 343 -8.93 40.38 -37.83
N SER A 344 -10.09 39.79 -37.85
CA SER A 344 -10.36 38.58 -38.63
C SER A 344 -11.01 38.91 -39.98
N GLY A 345 -10.61 38.18 -41.02
CA GLY A 345 -11.34 38.18 -42.31
C GLY A 345 -12.75 37.68 -42.15
N ALA A 346 -13.57 37.70 -43.23
CA ALA A 346 -14.90 37.13 -43.24
C ALA A 346 -14.80 35.62 -42.96
N VAL A 347 -15.69 35.10 -42.16
CA VAL A 347 -15.81 33.66 -41.91
C VAL A 347 -16.67 33.05 -43.01
N MET A 348 -16.09 32.13 -43.76
CA MET A 348 -16.82 31.36 -44.79
C MET A 348 -17.13 29.96 -44.19
N VAL A 349 -18.42 29.58 -44.24
CA VAL A 349 -18.87 28.28 -43.74
C VAL A 349 -19.22 27.41 -44.96
N LEU A 350 -18.56 26.27 -45.07
CA LEU A 350 -18.83 25.25 -46.06
C LEU A 350 -19.70 24.15 -45.44
N ALA A 351 -20.96 24.02 -45.88
CA ALA A 351 -21.89 23.01 -45.40
C ALA A 351 -22.22 22.01 -46.51
N GLY A 352 -22.25 20.73 -46.18
CA GLY A 352 -22.57 19.65 -47.12
C GLY A 352 -22.39 18.26 -46.53
N PRO A 353 -22.70 17.19 -47.27
CA PRO A 353 -22.54 15.81 -46.80
C PRO A 353 -21.08 15.47 -46.52
N PRO A 354 -20.78 14.47 -45.66
CA PRO A 354 -19.42 14.03 -45.39
C PRO A 354 -18.74 13.49 -46.67
N GLY A 355 -17.39 13.64 -46.72
CA GLY A 355 -16.60 13.08 -47.84
C GLY A 355 -16.51 13.91 -49.12
N VAL A 356 -17.06 15.12 -49.18
CA VAL A 356 -17.03 16.01 -50.36
C VAL A 356 -15.92 17.07 -50.36
N GLY A 357 -14.87 16.89 -49.54
CA GLY A 357 -13.68 17.77 -49.53
C GLY A 357 -13.88 19.13 -48.84
N LYS A 358 -14.67 19.17 -47.76
CA LYS A 358 -14.90 20.42 -46.97
C LYS A 358 -13.74 20.74 -46.09
#